data_988236895c642f38b18fba83d6bdc39d
#
_entry.id   988236895c642f38b18fba83d6bdc39d
#
_cell.length_a   1.000
_cell.length_b   1.000
_cell.length_c   1.000
_cell.angle_alpha   90.00
_cell.angle_beta   90.00
_cell.angle_gamma   90.00
#
_symmetry.space_group_name_H-M   'P 1'
#
loop_
_entity.id
_entity.type
_entity.pdbx_description
1 polymer ?
#
loop_
_entity_poly.entity_id
_entity_poly.type
_entity_poly.pdbx_seq_one_letter_code
_entity_poly.pdbx_strand_id
1 'polypeptide(L)'
;MIYNIVIYFVLWGIAIASLFNEKVRKMWRGEREAFKILKQKVDPNAKYIWFHAASLGEFEQGRPLMERIRKDYPQYKILLTFYSPSGYEVRKNYEGADIICYMPVDTRLNAIRFLRLVRPVMAFFIKYEFWSNFLHILKYRNIPTYSVSSIFREDQVFFKWYGRSYAGVLKCFTRFFVQNEESKRLLEGIGITAVDVVGDTRFDRVLQIKEAAKHLPICEAFRTGVASSQSADVPHHDFKVF
;
A
#
# COMPACT_ATOMS: atom_id res chain seq x y z
N MET A 1 -24.96 0.14 -4.02
CA MET A 1 -25.81 -0.58 -3.04
C MET A 1 -25.28 -1.98 -2.78
N ILE A 2 -25.06 -2.81 -3.79
CA ILE A 2 -24.57 -4.21 -3.68
C ILE A 2 -23.25 -4.31 -2.91
N TYR A 3 -22.24 -3.46 -3.21
CA TYR A 3 -20.97 -3.43 -2.51
C TYR A 3 -21.11 -3.35 -0.99
N ASN A 4 -21.99 -2.46 -0.49
CA ASN A 4 -22.17 -2.29 0.95
C ASN A 4 -22.81 -3.53 1.59
N ILE A 5 -23.72 -4.21 0.89
CA ILE A 5 -24.31 -5.47 1.37
C ILE A 5 -23.19 -6.53 1.51
N VAL A 6 -22.36 -6.67 0.48
CA VAL A 6 -21.23 -7.60 0.51
C VAL A 6 -20.26 -7.28 1.65
N ILE A 7 -19.93 -6.00 1.87
CA ILE A 7 -19.03 -5.59 2.97
C ILE A 7 -19.60 -5.99 4.34
N TYR A 8 -20.92 -5.88 4.57
CA TYR A 8 -21.50 -6.32 5.84
C TYR A 8 -21.44 -7.84 6.02
N PHE A 9 -21.64 -8.63 4.95
CA PHE A 9 -21.43 -10.08 5.00
C PHE A 9 -19.96 -10.43 5.27
N VAL A 10 -19.01 -9.74 4.62
CA VAL A 10 -17.57 -9.88 4.89
C VAL A 10 -17.25 -9.56 6.34
N LEU A 11 -17.80 -8.47 6.90
CA LEU A 11 -17.65 -8.11 8.31
C LEU A 11 -18.12 -9.23 9.24
N TRP A 12 -19.27 -9.80 8.95
CA TRP A 12 -19.81 -10.90 9.74
C TRP A 12 -18.91 -12.14 9.66
N GLY A 13 -18.43 -12.48 8.46
CA GLY A 13 -17.45 -13.54 8.26
C GLY A 13 -16.12 -13.29 9.00
N ILE A 14 -15.58 -12.06 8.96
CA ILE A 14 -14.38 -11.67 9.71
C ILE A 14 -14.61 -11.79 11.22
N ALA A 15 -15.76 -11.36 11.72
CA ALA A 15 -16.10 -11.47 13.14
C ALA A 15 -16.09 -12.94 13.61
N ILE A 16 -16.69 -13.85 12.83
CA ILE A 16 -16.67 -15.30 13.12
C ILE A 16 -15.24 -15.86 13.00
N ALA A 17 -14.55 -15.58 11.90
CA ALA A 17 -13.18 -16.06 11.68
C ALA A 17 -12.19 -15.57 12.75
N SER A 18 -12.44 -14.41 13.35
CA SER A 18 -11.62 -13.86 14.44
C SER A 18 -11.64 -14.71 15.71
N LEU A 19 -12.64 -15.56 15.88
CA LEU A 19 -12.72 -16.49 17.00
C LEU A 19 -11.70 -17.63 16.87
N PHE A 20 -11.41 -18.05 15.63
CA PHE A 20 -10.61 -19.22 15.32
C PHE A 20 -9.21 -18.88 14.79
N ASN A 21 -8.99 -17.68 14.29
CA ASN A 21 -7.73 -17.30 13.66
C ASN A 21 -7.12 -16.05 14.33
N GLU A 22 -5.92 -16.24 14.90
CA GLU A 22 -5.22 -15.16 15.63
C GLU A 22 -4.88 -13.96 14.74
N LYS A 23 -4.50 -14.19 13.48
CA LYS A 23 -4.19 -13.12 12.53
C LYS A 23 -5.43 -12.27 12.22
N VAL A 24 -6.57 -12.91 12.00
CA VAL A 24 -7.86 -12.22 11.78
C VAL A 24 -8.29 -11.50 13.04
N ARG A 25 -8.07 -12.06 14.22
CA ARG A 25 -8.36 -11.43 15.50
C ARG A 25 -7.54 -10.17 15.74
N LYS A 26 -6.25 -10.20 15.41
CA LYS A 26 -5.38 -9.01 15.50
C LYS A 26 -5.88 -7.90 14.57
N MET A 27 -6.19 -8.23 13.33
CA MET A 27 -6.77 -7.31 12.36
C MET A 27 -8.08 -6.70 12.88
N TRP A 28 -9.03 -7.52 13.31
CA TRP A 28 -10.34 -7.10 13.82
C TRP A 28 -10.27 -6.19 15.04
N ARG A 29 -9.33 -6.46 15.97
CA ARG A 29 -9.07 -5.59 17.13
C ARG A 29 -8.41 -4.29 16.70
N GLY A 30 -7.39 -4.37 15.85
CA GLY A 30 -6.65 -3.20 15.37
C GLY A 30 -7.53 -2.21 14.61
N GLU A 31 -8.47 -2.68 13.79
CA GLU A 31 -9.43 -1.83 13.10
C GLU A 31 -10.34 -1.05 14.08
N ARG A 32 -10.76 -1.69 15.18
CA ARG A 32 -11.53 -1.02 16.24
C ARG A 32 -10.71 0.00 17.01
N GLU A 33 -9.43 -0.29 17.23
CA GLU A 33 -8.51 0.61 17.91
C GLU A 33 -8.08 1.78 17.04
N ALA A 34 -8.17 1.67 15.72
CA ALA A 34 -7.77 2.73 14.79
C ALA A 34 -8.41 4.08 15.11
N PHE A 35 -9.71 4.10 15.40
CA PHE A 35 -10.40 5.33 15.78
C PHE A 35 -9.96 5.91 17.12
N LYS A 36 -9.52 5.06 18.06
CA LYS A 36 -8.96 5.52 19.34
C LYS A 36 -7.60 6.18 19.10
N ILE A 37 -6.74 5.52 18.33
CA ILE A 37 -5.41 6.06 17.93
C ILE A 37 -5.59 7.40 17.21
N LEU A 38 -6.47 7.46 16.22
CA LEU A 38 -6.71 8.68 15.45
C LEU A 38 -7.22 9.83 16.31
N LYS A 39 -8.16 9.57 17.23
CA LYS A 39 -8.67 10.60 18.15
C LYS A 39 -7.60 11.15 19.09
N GLN A 40 -6.63 10.32 19.48
CA GLN A 40 -5.56 10.71 20.39
C GLN A 40 -4.41 11.42 19.69
N LYS A 41 -4.09 11.00 18.44
CA LYS A 41 -2.87 11.44 17.76
C LYS A 41 -3.09 12.48 16.67
N VAL A 42 -4.30 12.60 16.13
CA VAL A 42 -4.55 13.58 15.06
C VAL A 42 -4.58 14.99 15.65
N ASP A 43 -3.67 15.82 15.17
CA ASP A 43 -3.65 17.25 15.41
C ASP A 43 -4.61 17.93 14.42
N PRO A 44 -5.66 18.61 14.90
CA PRO A 44 -6.66 19.22 14.02
C PRO A 44 -6.11 20.37 13.18
N ASN A 45 -4.96 20.95 13.55
CA ASN A 45 -4.30 22.06 12.85
C ASN A 45 -3.27 21.59 11.83
N ALA A 46 -2.88 20.31 11.85
CA ALA A 46 -1.91 19.76 10.92
C ALA A 46 -2.55 19.35 9.59
N LYS A 47 -1.77 19.43 8.52
CA LYS A 47 -2.15 18.92 7.19
C LYS A 47 -1.57 17.53 7.01
N TYR A 48 -2.43 16.54 6.80
CA TYR A 48 -2.04 15.14 6.65
C TYR A 48 -2.01 14.71 5.19
N ILE A 49 -0.95 14.01 4.80
CA ILE A 49 -0.91 13.18 3.59
C ILE A 49 -1.16 11.74 4.05
N TRP A 50 -2.18 11.11 3.47
CA TRP A 50 -2.57 9.76 3.82
C TRP A 50 -1.98 8.74 2.85
N PHE A 51 -1.25 7.77 3.38
CA PHE A 51 -0.78 6.58 2.66
C PHE A 51 -1.52 5.35 3.14
N HIS A 52 -1.97 4.53 2.20
CA HIS A 52 -2.55 3.23 2.47
C HIS A 52 -1.77 2.14 1.74
N ALA A 53 -1.32 1.14 2.50
CA ALA A 53 -0.68 -0.07 2.00
C ALA A 53 -1.29 -1.28 2.72
N ALA A 54 -1.83 -2.26 2.01
CA ALA A 54 -2.49 -3.38 2.67
C ALA A 54 -1.52 -4.27 3.44
N SER A 55 -0.29 -4.40 2.98
CA SER A 55 0.71 -5.33 3.50
C SER A 55 2.11 -4.71 3.58
N LEU A 56 3.06 -5.46 4.17
CA LEU A 56 4.47 -5.06 4.22
C LEU A 56 5.07 -4.87 2.81
N GLY A 57 4.75 -5.77 1.87
CA GLY A 57 5.28 -5.69 0.50
C GLY A 57 4.81 -4.43 -0.24
N GLU A 58 3.57 -4.01 -0.02
CA GLU A 58 3.05 -2.76 -0.58
C GLU A 58 3.65 -1.53 0.11
N PHE A 59 3.82 -1.59 1.42
CA PHE A 59 4.53 -0.54 2.16
C PHE A 59 5.93 -0.29 1.56
N GLU A 60 6.72 -1.35 1.31
CA GLU A 60 8.07 -1.19 0.74
C GLU A 60 8.04 -0.55 -0.66
N GLN A 61 6.95 -0.70 -1.42
CA GLN A 61 6.77 0.00 -2.69
C GLN A 61 6.40 1.48 -2.53
N GLY A 62 5.61 1.82 -1.51
CA GLY A 62 5.23 3.21 -1.22
C GLY A 62 6.28 3.98 -0.41
N ARG A 63 7.20 3.27 0.24
CA ARG A 63 8.18 3.83 1.16
C ARG A 63 9.09 4.88 0.53
N PRO A 64 9.68 4.69 -0.66
CA PRO A 64 10.52 5.73 -1.29
C PRO A 64 9.79 7.05 -1.49
N LEU A 65 8.52 6.99 -1.93
CA LEU A 65 7.68 8.17 -2.09
C LEU A 65 7.40 8.85 -0.74
N MET A 66 7.12 8.07 0.30
CA MET A 66 6.87 8.56 1.65
C MET A 66 8.09 9.29 2.23
N GLU A 67 9.28 8.68 2.10
CA GLU A 67 10.55 9.25 2.56
C GLU A 67 10.89 10.52 1.79
N ARG A 68 10.63 10.55 0.48
CA ARG A 68 10.83 11.74 -0.35
C ARG A 68 9.89 12.88 0.06
N ILE A 69 8.61 12.60 0.27
CA ILE A 69 7.65 13.61 0.75
C ILE A 69 8.04 14.12 2.13
N ARG A 70 8.47 13.24 3.03
CA ARG A 70 8.94 13.64 4.37
C ARG A 70 10.12 14.61 4.29
N LYS A 71 11.06 14.36 3.36
CA LYS A 71 12.24 15.18 3.17
C LYS A 71 11.90 16.52 2.52
N ASP A 72 11.15 16.50 1.42
CA ASP A 72 10.95 17.67 0.57
C ASP A 72 9.79 18.57 1.07
N TYR A 73 8.85 18.01 1.85
CA TYR A 73 7.65 18.69 2.34
C TYR A 73 7.42 18.46 3.83
N PRO A 74 8.36 18.88 4.71
CA PRO A 74 8.32 18.60 6.16
C PRO A 74 7.14 19.24 6.89
N GLN A 75 6.45 20.21 6.27
CA GLN A 75 5.25 20.85 6.80
C GLN A 75 4.01 19.94 6.83
N TYR A 76 4.03 18.81 6.11
CA TYR A 76 2.95 17.83 6.13
C TYR A 76 3.26 16.70 7.09
N LYS A 77 2.24 16.28 7.82
CA LYS A 77 2.29 15.03 8.60
C LYS A 77 1.85 13.86 7.73
N ILE A 78 2.45 12.71 7.97
CA ILE A 78 2.14 11.47 7.24
C ILE A 78 1.29 10.55 8.13
N LEU A 79 0.11 10.20 7.63
CA LEU A 79 -0.69 9.09 8.16
C LEU A 79 -0.47 7.87 7.29
N LEU A 80 -0.05 6.78 7.89
CA LEU A 80 0.10 5.47 7.24
C LEU A 80 -0.92 4.49 7.80
N THR A 81 -1.69 3.87 6.91
CA THR A 81 -2.65 2.82 7.30
C THR A 81 -2.31 1.50 6.65
N PHE A 82 -2.51 0.41 7.41
CA PHE A 82 -2.38 -0.96 6.96
C PHE A 82 -3.72 -1.69 7.06
N TYR A 83 -3.90 -2.70 6.18
CA TYR A 83 -5.02 -3.62 6.31
C TYR A 83 -4.59 -4.93 6.98
N SER A 84 -3.43 -5.46 6.62
CA SER A 84 -2.91 -6.73 7.14
C SER A 84 -1.99 -6.55 8.34
N PRO A 85 -2.03 -7.45 9.33
CA PRO A 85 -1.07 -7.50 10.43
C PRO A 85 0.39 -7.63 9.95
N SER A 86 0.64 -8.24 8.80
CA SER A 86 2.00 -8.38 8.25
C SER A 86 2.68 -7.02 7.98
N GLY A 87 1.91 -6.00 7.64
CA GLY A 87 2.41 -4.63 7.51
C GLY A 87 2.47 -3.91 8.85
N TYR A 88 1.34 -3.88 9.56
CA TYR A 88 1.21 -3.11 10.79
C TYR A 88 2.16 -3.57 11.90
N GLU A 89 2.21 -4.87 12.22
CA GLU A 89 3.02 -5.38 13.33
C GLU A 89 4.53 -5.13 13.10
N VAL A 90 4.97 -5.17 11.85
CA VAL A 90 6.38 -4.94 11.48
C VAL A 90 6.71 -3.45 11.45
N ARG A 91 5.74 -2.59 11.09
CA ARG A 91 6.00 -1.17 10.79
C ARG A 91 5.28 -0.18 11.73
N LYS A 92 4.61 -0.64 12.79
CA LYS A 92 3.90 0.23 13.74
C LYS A 92 4.80 1.28 14.43
N ASN A 93 6.12 1.08 14.45
CA ASN A 93 7.11 2.00 14.97
C ASN A 93 7.97 2.65 13.87
N TYR A 94 7.50 2.69 12.62
CA TYR A 94 8.23 3.30 11.53
C TYR A 94 8.27 4.83 11.70
N GLU A 95 9.46 5.41 11.81
CA GLU A 95 9.69 6.84 12.10
C GLU A 95 9.34 7.77 10.93
N GLY A 96 9.21 7.22 9.72
CA GLY A 96 8.83 7.98 8.52
C GLY A 96 7.36 8.39 8.47
N ALA A 97 6.50 7.97 9.43
CA ALA A 97 5.10 8.37 9.52
C ALA A 97 4.76 8.85 10.93
N ASP A 98 3.92 9.89 11.03
CA ASP A 98 3.53 10.50 12.32
C ASP A 98 2.44 9.69 13.01
N ILE A 99 1.55 9.08 12.25
CA ILE A 99 0.49 8.22 12.74
C ILE A 99 0.47 6.94 11.93
N ILE A 100 0.45 5.80 12.62
CA ILE A 100 0.33 4.49 12.00
C ILE A 100 -0.81 3.74 12.68
N CYS A 101 -1.76 3.24 11.89
CA CYS A 101 -2.88 2.45 12.40
C CYS A 101 -3.40 1.48 11.34
N TYR A 102 -4.32 0.60 11.75
CA TYR A 102 -5.10 -0.16 10.78
C TYR A 102 -6.09 0.74 10.05
N MET A 103 -6.38 0.43 8.78
CA MET A 103 -7.47 1.03 8.07
C MET A 103 -8.78 0.45 8.60
N PRO A 104 -9.76 1.27 8.99
CA PRO A 104 -11.07 0.76 9.38
C PRO A 104 -11.78 0.09 8.19
N VAL A 105 -12.58 -0.92 8.47
CA VAL A 105 -13.37 -1.61 7.42
C VAL A 105 -14.13 -0.61 6.57
N ASP A 106 -14.16 -0.84 5.26
CA ASP A 106 -14.73 0.05 4.25
C ASP A 106 -16.27 0.09 4.28
N THR A 107 -16.84 0.45 5.43
CA THR A 107 -18.24 0.86 5.50
C THR A 107 -18.38 2.36 5.25
N ARG A 108 -19.50 2.77 4.70
CA ARG A 108 -19.78 4.20 4.46
C ARG A 108 -19.61 5.04 5.73
N LEU A 109 -20.07 4.52 6.87
CA LEU A 109 -20.00 5.22 8.15
C LEU A 109 -18.54 5.38 8.62
N ASN A 110 -17.74 4.30 8.53
CA ASN A 110 -16.34 4.34 8.90
C ASN A 110 -15.54 5.29 8.00
N ALA A 111 -15.79 5.27 6.70
CA ALA A 111 -15.12 6.15 5.75
C ALA A 111 -15.43 7.63 6.03
N ILE A 112 -16.71 7.98 6.28
CA ILE A 112 -17.10 9.35 6.65
C ILE A 112 -16.40 9.77 7.95
N ARG A 113 -16.42 8.90 8.97
CA ARG A 113 -15.89 9.18 10.30
C ARG A 113 -14.36 9.34 10.27
N PHE A 114 -13.66 8.45 9.56
CA PHE A 114 -12.23 8.51 9.37
C PHE A 114 -11.81 9.81 8.67
N LEU A 115 -12.39 10.09 7.52
CA LEU A 115 -12.05 11.27 6.72
C LEU A 115 -12.48 12.59 7.40
N ARG A 116 -13.45 12.56 8.33
CA ARG A 116 -13.81 13.72 9.16
C ARG A 116 -12.75 13.98 10.24
N LEU A 117 -12.15 12.93 10.80
CA LEU A 117 -11.10 13.04 11.80
C LEU A 117 -9.78 13.49 11.18
N VAL A 118 -9.33 12.78 10.13
CA VAL A 118 -8.00 12.96 9.54
C VAL A 118 -7.92 14.20 8.65
N ARG A 119 -8.97 14.46 7.86
CA ARG A 119 -9.02 15.56 6.86
C ARG A 119 -7.77 15.59 5.98
N PRO A 120 -7.42 14.49 5.29
CA PRO A 120 -6.20 14.46 4.51
C PRO A 120 -6.28 15.46 3.36
N VAL A 121 -5.18 16.16 3.08
CA VAL A 121 -5.07 17.05 1.92
C VAL A 121 -4.81 16.27 0.63
N MET A 122 -4.36 15.04 0.75
CA MET A 122 -4.01 14.15 -0.36
C MET A 122 -3.98 12.70 0.14
N ALA A 123 -4.29 11.73 -0.74
CA ALA A 123 -4.25 10.31 -0.41
C ALA A 123 -3.52 9.50 -1.47
N PHE A 124 -2.68 8.55 -1.04
CA PHE A 124 -1.98 7.60 -1.87
C PHE A 124 -2.36 6.18 -1.50
N PHE A 125 -2.85 5.42 -2.47
CA PHE A 125 -3.16 4.01 -2.34
C PHE A 125 -2.13 3.20 -3.13
N ILE A 126 -1.47 2.25 -2.45
CA ILE A 126 -0.41 1.47 -3.04
C ILE A 126 -1.00 0.18 -3.64
N LYS A 127 -0.74 -0.07 -4.92
CA LYS A 127 -1.24 -1.21 -5.69
C LYS A 127 -2.77 -1.25 -5.86
N TYR A 128 -3.41 -2.35 -5.41
CA TYR A 128 -4.79 -2.75 -5.75
C TYR A 128 -5.82 -2.36 -4.70
N GLU A 129 -5.59 -1.28 -4.00
CA GLU A 129 -6.38 -0.87 -2.86
C GLU A 129 -7.59 -0.01 -3.29
N PHE A 130 -8.63 -0.67 -3.79
CA PHE A 130 -9.83 -0.02 -4.35
C PHE A 130 -11.00 -0.02 -3.36
N TRP A 131 -10.84 0.65 -2.24
CA TRP A 131 -11.80 0.78 -1.14
C TRP A 131 -12.94 1.74 -1.50
N SER A 132 -14.04 1.18 -1.99
CA SER A 132 -15.10 1.92 -2.69
C SER A 132 -15.70 3.08 -1.88
N ASN A 133 -16.04 2.87 -0.60
CA ASN A 133 -16.62 3.93 0.20
C ASN A 133 -15.64 5.06 0.50
N PHE A 134 -14.38 4.71 0.87
CA PHE A 134 -13.34 5.72 1.06
C PHE A 134 -13.09 6.52 -0.21
N LEU A 135 -12.92 5.86 -1.34
CA LEU A 135 -12.62 6.50 -2.62
C LEU A 135 -13.75 7.43 -3.08
N HIS A 136 -15.02 7.02 -2.96
CA HIS A 136 -16.15 7.87 -3.32
C HIS A 136 -16.26 9.10 -2.41
N ILE A 137 -15.96 8.98 -1.11
CA ILE A 137 -16.01 10.12 -0.20
C ILE A 137 -14.82 11.05 -0.41
N LEU A 138 -13.61 10.52 -0.70
CA LEU A 138 -12.46 11.31 -1.08
C LEU A 138 -12.78 12.15 -2.32
N LYS A 139 -13.33 11.52 -3.36
CA LYS A 139 -13.77 12.21 -4.59
C LYS A 139 -14.82 13.26 -4.29
N TYR A 140 -15.86 12.94 -3.53
CA TYR A 140 -16.93 13.89 -3.15
C TYR A 140 -16.39 15.12 -2.43
N ARG A 141 -15.32 14.95 -1.65
CA ARG A 141 -14.64 16.04 -0.93
C ARG A 141 -13.54 16.72 -1.74
N ASN A 142 -13.38 16.39 -3.01
CA ASN A 142 -12.32 16.91 -3.89
C ASN A 142 -10.91 16.72 -3.31
N ILE A 143 -10.67 15.62 -2.59
CA ILE A 143 -9.34 15.28 -2.06
C ILE A 143 -8.57 14.55 -3.16
N PRO A 144 -7.44 15.10 -3.65
CA PRO A 144 -6.60 14.42 -4.63
C PRO A 144 -6.20 13.03 -4.15
N THR A 145 -6.48 12.02 -4.97
CA THR A 145 -6.25 10.62 -4.63
C THR A 145 -5.50 9.93 -5.75
N TYR A 146 -4.40 9.29 -5.40
CA TYR A 146 -3.46 8.68 -6.34
C TYR A 146 -3.35 7.18 -6.09
N SER A 147 -3.33 6.40 -7.18
CA SER A 147 -2.95 4.99 -7.13
C SER A 147 -1.49 4.87 -7.58
N VAL A 148 -0.66 4.20 -6.79
CA VAL A 148 0.79 4.09 -7.02
C VAL A 148 1.20 2.64 -7.19
N SER A 149 2.04 2.38 -8.19
CA SER A 149 2.60 1.05 -8.48
C SER A 149 1.55 -0.02 -8.78
N SER A 150 0.43 0.38 -9.41
CA SER A 150 -0.64 -0.55 -9.78
C SER A 150 -0.30 -1.29 -11.09
N ILE A 151 -0.77 -2.54 -11.19
CA ILE A 151 -0.75 -3.33 -12.42
C ILE A 151 -2.18 -3.74 -12.73
N PHE A 152 -2.61 -3.53 -13.96
CA PHE A 152 -3.92 -3.98 -14.42
C PHE A 152 -3.76 -5.11 -15.44
N ARG A 153 -4.73 -6.03 -15.45
CA ARG A 153 -4.79 -7.19 -16.35
C ARG A 153 -6.19 -7.32 -16.93
N GLU A 154 -6.27 -7.83 -18.14
CA GLU A 154 -7.54 -7.98 -18.88
C GLU A 154 -8.56 -8.90 -18.18
N ASP A 155 -8.10 -9.85 -17.37
CA ASP A 155 -8.95 -10.79 -16.63
C ASP A 155 -9.65 -10.15 -15.42
N GLN A 156 -9.20 -8.99 -14.97
CA GLN A 156 -9.79 -8.30 -13.82
C GLN A 156 -11.21 -7.81 -14.10
N VAL A 157 -12.04 -7.85 -13.06
CA VAL A 157 -13.47 -7.52 -13.11
C VAL A 157 -13.77 -6.15 -13.72
N PHE A 158 -12.89 -5.18 -13.58
CA PHE A 158 -13.07 -3.81 -14.07
C PHE A 158 -13.20 -3.74 -15.60
N PHE A 159 -12.59 -4.68 -16.31
CA PHE A 159 -12.54 -4.72 -17.79
C PHE A 159 -13.55 -5.69 -18.39
N LYS A 160 -14.30 -6.42 -17.54
CA LYS A 160 -15.36 -7.32 -17.98
C LYS A 160 -16.69 -6.57 -18.15
N TRP A 161 -17.52 -7.03 -19.06
CA TRP A 161 -18.83 -6.41 -19.33
C TRP A 161 -19.73 -6.32 -18.09
N TYR A 162 -19.68 -7.33 -17.21
CA TYR A 162 -20.42 -7.37 -15.94
C TYR A 162 -19.80 -6.51 -14.83
N GLY A 163 -18.55 -6.13 -14.96
CA GLY A 163 -17.81 -5.34 -13.98
C GLY A 163 -17.86 -3.81 -14.20
N ARG A 164 -18.47 -3.35 -15.30
CA ARG A 164 -18.53 -1.92 -15.66
C ARG A 164 -19.08 -1.02 -14.54
N SER A 165 -20.08 -1.52 -13.82
CA SER A 165 -20.63 -0.79 -12.66
C SER A 165 -19.60 -0.61 -11.54
N TYR A 166 -18.74 -1.61 -11.31
CA TYR A 166 -17.68 -1.56 -10.31
C TYR A 166 -16.46 -0.76 -10.79
N ALA A 167 -16.21 -0.72 -12.10
CA ALA A 167 -15.14 0.10 -12.68
C ALA A 167 -15.30 1.60 -12.36
N GLY A 168 -16.50 2.05 -11.99
CA GLY A 168 -16.74 3.41 -11.50
C GLY A 168 -15.87 3.81 -10.29
N VAL A 169 -15.41 2.84 -9.48
CA VAL A 169 -14.51 3.11 -8.35
C VAL A 169 -13.15 3.62 -8.82
N LEU A 170 -12.66 3.15 -9.96
CA LEU A 170 -11.39 3.60 -10.52
C LEU A 170 -11.46 5.08 -10.95
N LYS A 171 -12.62 5.57 -11.34
CA LYS A 171 -12.86 6.98 -11.69
C LYS A 171 -12.85 7.92 -10.46
N CYS A 172 -12.65 7.37 -9.26
CA CYS A 172 -12.48 8.17 -8.05
C CYS A 172 -11.04 8.64 -7.85
N PHE A 173 -10.08 8.02 -8.53
CA PHE A 173 -8.70 8.47 -8.49
C PHE A 173 -8.48 9.70 -9.36
N THR A 174 -7.63 10.59 -8.89
CA THR A 174 -7.18 11.77 -9.64
C THR A 174 -6.19 11.35 -10.73
N ARG A 175 -5.28 10.40 -10.42
CA ARG A 175 -4.27 9.90 -11.35
C ARG A 175 -3.79 8.51 -10.92
N PHE A 176 -3.36 7.74 -11.91
CA PHE A 176 -2.73 6.44 -11.73
C PHE A 176 -1.26 6.49 -12.14
N PHE A 177 -0.40 5.96 -11.29
CA PHE A 177 1.00 5.67 -11.58
C PHE A 177 1.15 4.15 -11.69
N VAL A 178 1.15 3.65 -12.92
CA VAL A 178 1.13 2.21 -13.21
C VAL A 178 2.51 1.68 -13.57
N GLN A 179 2.68 0.35 -13.49
CA GLN A 179 3.98 -0.27 -13.72
C GLN A 179 4.29 -0.52 -15.20
N ASN A 180 3.29 -0.63 -16.07
CA ASN A 180 3.49 -0.99 -17.48
C ASN A 180 2.47 -0.35 -18.41
N GLU A 181 2.79 -0.35 -19.72
CA GLU A 181 1.95 0.21 -20.78
C GLU A 181 0.62 -0.54 -20.97
N GLU A 182 0.59 -1.85 -20.69
CA GLU A 182 -0.64 -2.63 -20.75
C GLU A 182 -1.68 -2.11 -19.75
N SER A 183 -1.26 -1.85 -18.52
CA SER A 183 -2.12 -1.25 -17.50
C SER A 183 -2.67 0.11 -17.90
N LYS A 184 -1.84 0.94 -18.54
CA LYS A 184 -2.26 2.22 -19.09
C LYS A 184 -3.32 2.03 -20.19
N ARG A 185 -3.06 1.19 -21.17
CA ARG A 185 -3.99 0.87 -22.26
C ARG A 185 -5.35 0.39 -21.74
N LEU A 186 -5.35 -0.49 -20.73
CA LEU A 186 -6.58 -1.01 -20.12
C LEU A 186 -7.39 0.08 -19.41
N LEU A 187 -6.75 0.98 -18.67
CA LEU A 187 -7.40 2.11 -18.03
C LEU A 187 -7.95 3.12 -19.03
N GLU A 188 -7.18 3.44 -20.07
CA GLU A 188 -7.63 4.30 -21.18
C GLU A 188 -8.85 3.71 -21.89
N GLY A 189 -8.90 2.37 -22.06
CA GLY A 189 -10.03 1.65 -22.65
C GLY A 189 -11.35 1.78 -21.88
N ILE A 190 -11.32 2.15 -20.60
CA ILE A 190 -12.51 2.45 -19.78
C ILE A 190 -12.68 3.95 -19.51
N GLY A 191 -11.96 4.81 -20.24
CA GLY A 191 -12.07 6.26 -20.19
C GLY A 191 -11.33 6.92 -19.02
N ILE A 192 -10.24 6.31 -18.54
CA ILE A 192 -9.34 6.90 -17.54
C ILE A 192 -8.03 7.26 -18.25
N THR A 193 -7.82 8.55 -18.51
CA THR A 193 -6.67 9.08 -19.26
C THR A 193 -5.56 9.64 -18.38
N ALA A 194 -5.84 9.95 -17.13
CA ALA A 194 -4.84 10.46 -16.19
C ALA A 194 -3.96 9.30 -15.66
N VAL A 195 -3.11 8.75 -16.53
CA VAL A 195 -2.29 7.56 -16.26
C VAL A 195 -0.86 7.79 -16.74
N ASP A 196 0.10 7.60 -15.83
CA ASP A 196 1.53 7.63 -16.13
C ASP A 196 2.16 6.25 -15.88
N VAL A 197 3.05 5.83 -16.76
CA VAL A 197 3.83 4.60 -16.58
C VAL A 197 5.13 4.96 -15.88
N VAL A 198 5.31 4.43 -14.66
CA VAL A 198 6.47 4.75 -13.79
C VAL A 198 7.34 3.53 -13.49
N GLY A 199 6.96 2.34 -13.96
CA GLY A 199 7.65 1.10 -13.64
C GLY A 199 7.34 0.57 -12.24
N ASP A 200 8.09 -0.44 -11.83
CA ASP A 200 7.95 -1.05 -10.51
C ASP A 200 8.84 -0.32 -9.49
N THR A 201 8.22 0.37 -8.56
CA THR A 201 8.91 1.15 -7.50
C THR A 201 9.80 0.30 -6.57
N ARG A 202 9.72 -1.03 -6.64
CA ARG A 202 10.66 -1.91 -5.92
C ARG A 202 12.09 -1.77 -6.45
N PHE A 203 12.26 -1.48 -7.75
CA PHE A 203 13.59 -1.24 -8.33
C PHE A 203 14.24 0.01 -7.74
N ASP A 204 13.47 1.07 -7.49
CA ASP A 204 13.98 2.27 -6.84
C ASP A 204 14.53 1.94 -5.44
N ARG A 205 13.84 1.04 -4.71
CA ARG A 205 14.30 0.57 -3.40
C ARG A 205 15.59 -0.27 -3.50
N VAL A 206 15.71 -1.14 -4.49
CA VAL A 206 16.93 -1.93 -4.74
C VAL A 206 18.10 -1.01 -5.07
N LEU A 207 17.88 0.02 -5.90
CA LEU A 207 18.91 1.01 -6.22
C LEU A 207 19.35 1.78 -4.98
N GLN A 208 18.41 2.27 -4.16
CA GLN A 208 18.72 2.93 -2.89
C GLN A 208 19.52 2.02 -1.94
N ILE A 209 19.15 0.75 -1.83
CA ILE A 209 19.89 -0.22 -1.00
C ILE A 209 21.29 -0.43 -1.57
N LYS A 210 21.43 -0.53 -2.89
CA LYS A 210 22.72 -0.68 -3.56
C LYS A 210 23.61 0.55 -3.33
N GLU A 211 23.06 1.75 -3.45
CA GLU A 211 23.78 3.02 -3.21
C GLU A 211 24.15 3.19 -1.72
N ALA A 212 23.27 2.76 -0.81
CA ALA A 212 23.49 2.79 0.64
C ALA A 212 24.27 1.57 1.16
N ALA A 213 24.55 0.56 0.32
CA ALA A 213 25.25 -0.65 0.71
C ALA A 213 26.67 -0.30 1.14
N LYS A 214 26.87 -0.28 2.45
CA LYS A 214 28.20 -0.21 3.05
C LYS A 214 28.95 -1.48 2.67
N HIS A 215 30.18 -1.31 2.31
CA HIS A 215 31.17 -2.37 2.16
C HIS A 215 31.11 -3.26 3.42
N LEU A 216 30.65 -4.49 3.28
CA LEU A 216 30.61 -5.44 4.38
C LEU A 216 31.89 -6.29 4.33
N PRO A 217 32.85 -6.09 5.26
CA PRO A 217 34.12 -6.82 5.23
C PRO A 217 33.94 -8.33 5.23
N ILE A 218 32.86 -8.83 5.84
CA ILE A 218 32.54 -10.27 5.86
C ILE A 218 32.22 -10.83 4.46
N CYS A 219 31.58 -10.03 3.59
CA CYS A 219 31.28 -10.45 2.20
C CYS A 219 32.55 -10.51 1.35
N GLU A 220 33.53 -9.63 1.62
CA GLU A 220 34.84 -9.68 0.96
C GLU A 220 35.66 -10.85 1.44
N ALA A 221 35.70 -11.11 2.75
CA ALA A 221 36.38 -12.29 3.29
C ALA A 221 35.79 -13.59 2.73
N PHE A 222 34.46 -13.65 2.52
CA PHE A 222 33.79 -14.79 1.89
C PHE A 222 34.19 -14.93 0.41
N ARG A 223 34.25 -13.83 -0.34
CA ARG A 223 34.64 -13.83 -1.76
C ARG A 223 36.10 -14.16 -1.95
N THR A 224 37.00 -13.67 -1.10
CA THR A 224 38.43 -13.99 -1.12
C THR A 224 38.69 -15.41 -0.60
N GLY A 225 37.96 -15.90 0.39
CA GLY A 225 38.02 -17.27 0.88
C GLY A 225 37.59 -18.31 -0.15
N VAL A 226 36.53 -18.01 -0.95
CA VAL A 226 36.10 -18.85 -2.06
C VAL A 226 37.16 -18.84 -3.20
N ALA A 227 37.78 -17.68 -3.46
CA ALA A 227 38.85 -17.59 -4.47
C ALA A 227 40.11 -18.36 -4.07
N SER A 228 40.44 -18.45 -2.78
CA SER A 228 41.57 -19.24 -2.28
C SER A 228 41.30 -20.75 -2.21
N SER A 229 40.05 -21.19 -2.17
CA SER A 229 39.68 -22.62 -2.20
C SER A 229 39.53 -23.20 -3.62
N GLN A 230 39.46 -22.36 -4.66
CA GLN A 230 39.41 -22.80 -6.05
C GLN A 230 40.75 -23.26 -6.62
N SER A 231 41.86 -23.16 -5.85
CA SER A 231 43.17 -23.73 -6.22
C SER A 231 43.37 -25.18 -5.77
N ALA A 232 42.38 -25.81 -5.13
CA ALA A 232 42.41 -27.24 -4.79
C ALA A 232 41.21 -27.90 -5.51
N ASP A 233 41.50 -28.80 -6.44
CA ASP A 233 40.59 -29.59 -7.26
C ASP A 233 39.35 -30.06 -6.50
N VAL A 234 38.18 -29.49 -6.85
CA VAL A 234 36.87 -30.02 -6.45
C VAL A 234 35.94 -30.02 -7.68
N PRO A 235 35.30 -31.15 -8.02
CA PRO A 235 34.47 -31.26 -9.22
C PRO A 235 33.24 -30.39 -9.16
N HIS A 236 32.90 -29.78 -10.30
CA HIS A 236 31.71 -28.95 -10.51
C HIS A 236 30.41 -29.68 -10.11
N HIS A 237 29.75 -29.20 -9.09
CA HIS A 237 28.32 -29.41 -8.89
C HIS A 237 27.57 -28.08 -9.13
N ASP A 238 26.74 -28.10 -10.16
CA ASP A 238 25.83 -27.00 -10.49
C ASP A 238 24.86 -26.74 -9.34
N PHE A 239 25.05 -25.62 -8.64
CA PHE A 239 24.00 -25.08 -7.75
C PHE A 239 23.02 -24.25 -8.56
N LYS A 240 21.81 -24.78 -8.79
CA LYS A 240 20.67 -23.99 -9.23
C LYS A 240 20.21 -23.13 -8.07
N VAL A 241 20.27 -21.81 -8.25
CA VAL A 241 19.70 -20.83 -7.34
C VAL A 241 18.20 -20.74 -7.68
N PHE A 242 17.35 -21.00 -6.70
CA PHE A 242 15.91 -20.76 -6.75
C PHE A 242 15.57 -19.31 -6.42
#